data_149a9238b924124a8ed622e7658d6e11
#
_entry.id   149a9238b924124a8ed622e7658d6e11
#
_cell.length_a   1.000
_cell.length_b   1.000
_cell.length_c   1.000
_cell.angle_alpha   90.00
_cell.angle_beta   90.00
_cell.angle_gamma   90.00
#
_symmetry.space_group_name_H-M   'P 1'
#
loop_
_entity.id
_entity.type
_entity.pdbx_description
1 polymer ?
#
loop_
_entity_poly.entity_id
_entity_poly.type
_entity_poly.pdbx_seq_one_letter_code
_entity_poly.pdbx_strand_id
1 'polypeptide(L)'
;MPQRVAVKIGDQLFQREDGAAFGAVVGIHAHELLVEIEGVGQAVLPGSAIKAVHDGKLIVDISLLPAPLRTSIKHAHDREIE
;
A
#
# COMPACT_ATOMS: atom_id res chain seq x y z
N MET A 1 -3.06 1.58 -23.56
CA MET A 1 -3.06 1.58 -23.03
C MET A 1 -2.87 1.21 -22.18
N PRO A 2 -2.69 1.25 -22.03
CA PRO A 2 -2.12 0.86 -21.15
C PRO A 2 -2.72 0.33 -20.15
N GLN A 3 -2.37 -0.31 -19.58
CA GLN A 3 -2.88 -0.92 -18.69
C GLN A 3 -3.34 -0.13 -17.72
N ARG A 4 -4.37 -0.32 -17.23
CA ARG A 4 -4.88 0.37 -16.31
C ARG A 4 -4.96 -0.43 -15.15
N VAL A 5 -4.52 -0.03 -14.09
CA VAL A 5 -4.57 -0.69 -12.84
C VAL A 5 -5.95 -0.43 -12.27
N ALA A 6 -6.67 -1.45 -11.98
CA ALA A 6 -8.04 -1.32 -11.51
C ALA A 6 -8.10 -1.13 -10.01
N VAL A 7 -7.64 0.00 -9.53
CA VAL A 7 -7.62 0.31 -8.10
C VAL A 7 -8.90 1.02 -7.71
N LYS A 8 -9.44 0.67 -6.56
CA LYS A 8 -10.63 1.32 -6.05
C LYS A 8 -10.41 1.77 -4.62
N ILE A 9 -11.14 2.79 -4.22
CA ILE A 9 -11.10 3.23 -2.83
C ILE A 9 -11.64 2.08 -1.98
N GLY A 10 -10.91 1.74 -0.94
CA GLY A 10 -11.25 0.62 -0.09
C GLY A 10 -10.42 -0.63 -0.35
N ASP A 11 -9.69 -0.66 -1.47
CA ASP A 11 -8.80 -1.78 -1.73
C ASP A 11 -7.75 -1.81 -0.64
N GLN A 12 -7.34 -3.02 -0.26
CA GLN A 12 -6.40 -3.19 0.84
C GLN A 12 -4.98 -3.37 0.34
N LEU A 13 -4.03 -2.92 1.16
CA LEU A 13 -2.61 -2.97 0.83
C LEU A 13 -1.96 -4.17 1.49
N PHE A 14 -1.17 -4.91 0.70
CA PHE A 14 -0.44 -6.08 1.17
C PHE A 14 0.99 -6.00 0.72
N GLN A 15 1.90 -6.56 1.50
CA GLN A 15 3.28 -6.67 1.07
C GLN A 15 3.48 -7.90 0.21
N ARG A 16 2.64 -8.91 0.39
CA ARG A 16 2.68 -10.10 -0.42
C ARG A 16 1.32 -10.78 -0.39
N GLU A 17 1.14 -11.69 -1.34
CA GLU A 17 -0.17 -12.31 -1.58
C GLU A 17 -0.78 -12.95 -0.34
N ASP A 18 0.02 -13.62 0.42
CA ASP A 18 -0.50 -14.36 1.57
C ASP A 18 -0.20 -13.67 2.90
N GLY A 19 0.11 -12.40 2.86
CA GLY A 19 0.36 -11.66 4.08
C GLY A 19 -0.89 -11.02 4.62
N ALA A 20 -0.73 -10.21 5.66
CA ALA A 20 -1.82 -9.46 6.23
C ALA A 20 -1.89 -8.08 5.60
N ALA A 21 -3.10 -7.53 5.53
CA ALA A 21 -3.27 -6.18 5.02
C ALA A 21 -2.64 -5.20 6.00
N PHE A 22 -1.97 -4.18 5.48
CA PHE A 22 -1.37 -3.17 6.35
C PHE A 22 -1.97 -1.77 6.12
N GLY A 23 -2.94 -1.65 5.26
CA GLY A 23 -3.58 -0.37 5.01
C GLY A 23 -4.64 -0.48 3.94
N ALA A 24 -5.17 0.66 3.54
CA ALA A 24 -6.22 0.70 2.53
C ALA A 24 -6.14 1.98 1.71
N VAL A 25 -6.67 1.94 0.51
CA VAL A 25 -6.71 3.10 -0.38
C VAL A 25 -7.85 4.00 0.04
N VAL A 26 -7.57 5.28 0.24
CA VAL A 26 -8.59 6.25 0.59
C VAL A 26 -8.73 7.34 -0.46
N GLY A 27 -7.83 7.43 -1.42
CA GLY A 27 -7.94 8.38 -2.51
C GLY A 27 -7.13 7.94 -3.70
N ILE A 28 -7.52 8.38 -4.89
CA ILE A 28 -6.84 7.99 -6.12
C ILE A 28 -6.50 9.24 -6.91
N HIS A 29 -5.22 9.37 -7.26
CA HIS A 29 -4.72 10.48 -8.07
C HIS A 29 -4.09 9.94 -9.34
N ALA A 30 -3.71 10.83 -10.23
CA ALA A 30 -3.22 10.41 -11.54
C ALA A 30 -2.03 9.44 -11.49
N HIS A 31 -1.06 9.71 -10.62
CA HIS A 31 0.14 8.88 -10.57
C HIS A 31 0.45 8.33 -9.20
N GLU A 32 -0.48 8.49 -8.27
CA GLU A 32 -0.23 8.07 -6.91
C GLU A 32 -1.53 7.82 -6.19
N LEU A 33 -1.47 7.12 -5.10
CA LEU A 33 -2.64 6.82 -4.30
C LEU A 33 -2.49 7.45 -2.93
N LEU A 34 -3.61 7.89 -2.38
CA LEU A 34 -3.62 8.30 -0.99
C LEU A 34 -4.06 7.08 -0.21
N VAL A 35 -3.28 6.69 0.76
CA VAL A 35 -3.57 5.47 1.51
C VAL A 35 -3.55 5.76 2.99
N GLU A 36 -4.24 4.93 3.74
CA GLU A 36 -4.17 4.99 5.18
C GLU A 36 -3.47 3.73 5.64
N ILE A 37 -2.40 3.88 6.38
CA ILE A 37 -1.57 2.76 6.79
C ILE A 37 -1.75 2.57 8.29
N GLU A 38 -2.07 1.34 8.66
CA GLU A 38 -2.30 0.99 10.05
C GLU A 38 -1.10 1.35 10.91
N GLY A 39 -1.35 2.09 11.96
CA GLY A 39 -0.26 2.47 12.86
C GLY A 39 0.59 3.63 12.38
N VAL A 40 0.32 4.13 11.18
CA VAL A 40 1.11 5.21 10.60
C VAL A 40 0.26 6.43 10.28
N GLY A 41 -0.91 6.21 9.69
CA GLY A 41 -1.78 7.28 9.24
C GLY A 41 -1.78 7.39 7.73
N GLN A 42 -2.15 8.54 7.21
CA GLN A 42 -2.24 8.73 5.78
C GLN A 42 -0.88 8.94 5.15
N ALA A 43 -0.72 8.45 3.94
CA ALA A 43 0.53 8.57 3.20
C ALA A 43 0.22 8.54 1.71
N VAL A 44 1.19 8.97 0.91
CA VAL A 44 1.08 8.93 -0.53
C VAL A 44 1.89 7.75 -1.04
N LEU A 45 1.25 6.91 -1.85
CA LEU A 45 1.88 5.73 -2.41
C LEU A 45 2.08 5.95 -3.90
N PRO A 46 3.33 5.99 -4.38
CA PRO A 46 3.54 6.17 -5.81
C PRO A 46 3.06 4.94 -6.56
N GLY A 47 2.47 5.17 -7.73
CA GLY A 47 1.97 4.05 -8.53
C GLY A 47 3.05 3.05 -8.88
N SER A 48 4.29 3.53 -9.01
CA SER A 48 5.40 2.65 -9.36
C SER A 48 5.72 1.61 -8.28
N ALA A 49 5.19 1.79 -7.07
CA ALA A 49 5.42 0.82 -6.00
C ALA A 49 4.42 -0.32 -6.02
N ILE A 50 3.42 -0.26 -6.89
CA ILE A 50 2.40 -1.30 -6.95
C ILE A 50 2.89 -2.42 -7.83
N LYS A 51 2.95 -3.63 -7.28
CA LYS A 51 3.43 -4.79 -8.02
C LYS A 51 2.29 -5.53 -8.71
N ALA A 52 1.13 -5.57 -8.08
CA ALA A 52 -0.01 -6.29 -8.64
C ALA A 52 -1.28 -5.79 -8.00
N VAL A 53 -2.38 -5.92 -8.73
CA VAL A 53 -3.70 -5.54 -8.23
C VAL A 53 -4.68 -6.62 -8.65
N HIS A 54 -5.36 -7.22 -7.69
CA HIS A 54 -6.39 -8.18 -8.02
C HIS A 54 -7.25 -8.46 -6.80
N ASP A 55 -8.51 -8.68 -7.04
CA ASP A 55 -9.46 -9.07 -6.00
C ASP A 55 -9.48 -8.14 -4.78
N GLY A 56 -9.38 -6.84 -5.03
CA GLY A 56 -9.38 -5.87 -3.93
C GLY A 56 -8.09 -5.80 -3.15
N LYS A 57 -7.03 -6.42 -3.67
CA LYS A 57 -5.72 -6.41 -3.04
C LYS A 57 -4.72 -5.66 -3.88
N LEU A 58 -3.96 -4.79 -3.25
CA LEU A 58 -2.82 -4.14 -3.88
C LEU A 58 -1.57 -4.73 -3.27
N ILE A 59 -0.76 -5.37 -4.09
CA ILE A 59 0.53 -5.88 -3.61
C ILE A 59 1.55 -4.79 -3.84
N VAL A 60 2.15 -4.32 -2.76
CA VAL A 60 3.03 -3.17 -2.76
C VAL A 60 4.46 -3.57 -2.47
N ASP A 61 5.40 -3.02 -3.25
CA ASP A 61 6.81 -3.24 -3.00
C ASP A 61 7.28 -2.12 -2.09
N ILE A 62 7.33 -2.37 -0.79
CA ILE A 62 7.67 -1.32 0.15
C ILE A 62 9.12 -0.87 0.02
N SER A 63 9.96 -1.65 -0.65
CA SER A 63 11.35 -1.23 -0.86
C SER A 63 11.44 -0.04 -1.80
N LEU A 64 10.37 0.24 -2.53
CA LEU A 64 10.32 1.38 -3.45
C LEU A 64 9.75 2.63 -2.79
N LEU A 65 9.41 2.56 -1.53
CA LEU A 65 8.86 3.70 -0.80
C LEU A 65 9.98 4.49 -0.14
N PRO A 66 9.73 5.76 0.18
CA PRO A 66 10.73 6.55 0.92
C PRO A 66 11.10 5.86 2.23
N ALA A 67 12.35 6.02 2.63
CA ALA A 67 12.85 5.35 3.84
C ALA A 67 12.01 5.62 5.08
N PRO A 68 11.60 6.85 5.36
CA PRO A 68 10.78 7.08 6.55
C PRO A 68 9.49 6.28 6.56
N LEU A 69 8.84 6.15 5.40
CA LEU A 69 7.60 5.42 5.30
C LEU A 69 7.84 3.92 5.46
N ARG A 70 8.89 3.41 4.83
CA ARG A 70 9.26 2.00 4.97
C ARG A 70 9.46 1.64 6.43
N THR A 71 10.21 2.48 7.13
CA THR A 71 10.53 2.23 8.53
C THR A 71 9.26 2.24 9.39
N SER A 72 8.37 3.20 9.12
CA SER A 72 7.13 3.29 9.87
C SER A 72 6.26 2.06 9.68
N ILE A 73 6.18 1.57 8.45
CA ILE A 73 5.38 0.39 8.16
C ILE A 73 5.95 -0.83 8.89
N LYS A 74 7.26 -0.96 8.86
CA LYS A 74 7.91 -2.08 9.54
C LYS A 74 7.68 -2.03 11.04
N HIS A 75 7.77 -0.84 11.62
CA HIS A 75 7.57 -0.71 13.06
C HIS A 75 6.14 -1.02 13.46
N ALA A 76 5.18 -0.58 12.68
CA ALA A 76 3.79 -0.87 12.97
C ALA A 76 3.54 -2.37 12.91
N HIS A 77 4.13 -3.03 11.90
CA HIS A 77 3.98 -4.46 11.73
C HIS A 77 4.65 -5.23 12.86
N ASP A 78 5.83 -4.78 13.27
CA ASP A 78 6.54 -5.42 14.36
C ASP A 78 5.75 -5.35 15.65
N ARG A 79 5.08 -4.24 15.88
CA ARG A 79 4.28 -4.11 17.06
C ARG A 79 3.14 -5.09 17.10
N GLU A 80 2.58 -5.40 15.97
CA GLU A 80 1.48 -6.34 15.90
C GLU A 80 1.88 -7.76 16.25
N ILE A 81 3.11 -8.07 16.00
CA ILE A 81 3.59 -9.40 16.25
C ILE A 81 3.73 -9.70 17.72
N GLU A 82 3.92 -8.65 18.49
CA GLU A 82 4.00 -8.85 19.87
C GLU A 82 2.70 -9.25 20.47
#